data_7d8e6a21e996f303baa7445599631da1
#
_entry.id   7d8e6a21e996f303baa7445599631da1
#
_cell.length_a   1.000
_cell.length_b   1.000
_cell.length_c   1.000
_cell.angle_alpha   90.00
_cell.angle_beta   90.00
_cell.angle_gamma   90.00
#
_symmetry.space_group_name_H-M   'P 1'
#
loop_
_entity.id
_entity.type
_entity.pdbx_description
1 polymer ?
#
loop_
_entity_poly.entity_id
_entity_poly.type
_entity_poly.pdbx_seq_one_letter_code
_entity_poly.pdbx_strand_id
1 'polypeptide(L)'
;MTILKIDEIINPNKQKLTPIKEKQDIIIPDIIDKNIPRRNGSIVVFTGSGGSGKTSTLLNMFKSKKQYRGIFDNIYYFCPLASYLSISNHPFKKLENLYHELTVENLENIYNQLISKKEAYEQYLEKKKEKQRNKNKKKPKEQFVEYLDDEQESETEDEDEITEIQYSCIIIDDFANDLKNNDIEKQLNKMLIKARHLCTMFIFTLQSYLYFPKMLRKQITYAIIFKPKSIAEWNSITDELIHYNKEDSLKLFNYIFDEPYSTFGYDTIENKVYKNFNLLKIENN
;
A
#
# COMPACT_ATOMS: atom_id res chain seq x y z
N MET A 1 15.62 38.87 15.78
CA MET A 1 15.53 37.65 14.98
C MET A 1 16.94 37.15 14.71
N THR A 2 17.32 36.01 15.26
CA THR A 2 18.62 35.42 15.01
C THR A 2 18.53 34.67 13.68
N ILE A 3 19.23 35.18 12.67
CA ILE A 3 19.32 34.51 11.36
C ILE A 3 20.32 33.38 11.53
N LEU A 4 19.84 32.13 11.43
CA LEU A 4 20.70 30.94 11.42
C LEU A 4 21.55 30.97 10.14
N LYS A 5 22.88 31.15 10.28
CA LYS A 5 23.82 30.96 9.17
C LYS A 5 24.30 29.50 9.20
N ILE A 6 24.11 28.80 8.09
CA ILE A 6 24.57 27.42 7.91
C ILE A 6 25.66 27.44 6.83
N ASP A 7 26.90 27.12 7.22
CA ASP A 7 28.02 26.98 6.32
C ASP A 7 28.38 25.49 6.17
N GLU A 8 28.38 24.98 4.96
CA GLU A 8 28.76 23.58 4.68
C GLU A 8 30.29 23.50 4.48
N ILE A 9 30.96 22.72 5.34
CA ILE A 9 32.37 22.38 5.14
C ILE A 9 32.45 21.14 4.27
N ILE A 10 32.91 21.29 3.02
CA ILE A 10 33.02 20.20 2.07
C ILE A 10 34.10 19.20 2.51
N ASN A 11 33.71 17.98 2.77
CA ASN A 11 34.64 16.88 3.03
C ASN A 11 35.29 16.44 1.71
N PRO A 12 36.61 16.62 1.49
CA PRO A 12 37.29 16.23 0.26
C PRO A 12 37.26 14.71 0.02
N ASN A 13 37.02 13.92 1.06
CA ASN A 13 36.91 12.46 0.99
C ASN A 13 35.47 11.96 0.94
N LYS A 14 34.51 12.81 0.55
CA LYS A 14 33.09 12.44 0.46
C LYS A 14 32.92 11.26 -0.47
N GLN A 15 32.53 10.13 0.08
CA GLN A 15 32.17 8.95 -0.72
C GLN A 15 30.90 9.22 -1.52
N LYS A 16 30.95 8.96 -2.82
CA LYS A 16 29.77 9.02 -3.68
C LYS A 16 28.87 7.83 -3.33
N LEU A 17 27.77 8.09 -2.63
CA LEU A 17 26.79 7.07 -2.33
C LEU A 17 26.11 6.63 -3.63
N THR A 18 26.30 5.37 -4.01
CA THR A 18 25.56 4.78 -5.13
C THR A 18 24.35 4.08 -4.54
N PRO A 19 23.11 4.47 -4.88
CA PRO A 19 21.91 3.79 -4.38
C PRO A 19 21.94 2.32 -4.81
N ILE A 20 21.77 1.41 -3.87
CA ILE A 20 21.54 -0.01 -4.17
C ILE A 20 20.08 -0.10 -4.57
N LYS A 21 19.82 -0.45 -5.83
CA LYS A 21 18.45 -0.72 -6.28
C LYS A 21 17.95 -2.01 -5.64
N GLU A 22 17.08 -1.88 -4.67
CA GLU A 22 16.33 -3.02 -4.18
C GLU A 22 15.39 -3.50 -5.28
N LYS A 23 15.31 -4.82 -5.48
CA LYS A 23 14.41 -5.44 -6.48
C LYS A 23 12.92 -5.21 -6.21
N GLN A 24 12.56 -4.53 -5.12
CA GLN A 24 11.22 -4.53 -4.53
C GLN A 24 10.45 -3.21 -4.63
N ASP A 25 10.99 -2.17 -5.27
CA ASP A 25 10.21 -0.96 -5.57
C ASP A 25 9.30 -1.17 -6.80
N ILE A 26 8.48 -2.21 -6.72
CA ILE A 26 7.61 -2.59 -7.82
C ILE A 26 6.32 -1.78 -7.71
N ILE A 27 6.06 -0.99 -8.74
CA ILE A 27 4.72 -0.46 -9.01
C ILE A 27 3.86 -1.64 -9.47
N ILE A 28 2.68 -1.80 -8.91
CA ILE A 28 1.72 -2.80 -9.36
C ILE A 28 1.30 -2.41 -10.79
N PRO A 29 1.67 -3.18 -11.83
CA PRO A 29 1.64 -2.71 -13.23
C PRO A 29 0.21 -2.48 -13.73
N ASP A 30 -0.75 -3.27 -13.26
CA ASP A 30 -2.13 -3.27 -13.75
C ASP A 30 -2.98 -2.11 -13.22
N ILE A 31 -2.45 -1.33 -12.28
CA ILE A 31 -3.09 -0.09 -11.84
C ILE A 31 -2.77 1.03 -12.83
N ILE A 32 -3.74 1.34 -13.69
CA ILE A 32 -3.59 2.30 -14.79
C ILE A 32 -3.58 3.75 -14.30
N ASP A 33 -4.42 4.07 -13.31
CA ASP A 33 -4.51 5.41 -12.73
C ASP A 33 -3.23 5.74 -11.93
N LYS A 34 -2.47 6.71 -12.41
CA LYS A 34 -1.17 7.09 -11.81
C LYS A 34 -1.29 7.97 -10.57
N ASN A 35 -2.48 8.49 -10.32
CA ASN A 35 -2.72 9.46 -9.25
C ASN A 35 -3.27 8.82 -7.97
N ILE A 36 -3.39 7.49 -7.95
CA ILE A 36 -3.80 6.72 -6.79
C ILE A 36 -2.61 5.91 -6.24
N PRO A 37 -2.70 5.43 -4.98
CA PRO A 37 -1.69 4.52 -4.43
C PRO A 37 -1.55 3.27 -5.29
N ARG A 38 -0.37 3.02 -5.84
CA ARG A 38 -0.09 1.89 -6.75
C ARG A 38 1.25 1.20 -6.49
N ARG A 39 1.94 1.57 -5.43
CA ARG A 39 3.20 0.93 -5.05
C ARG A 39 2.92 -0.33 -4.26
N ASN A 40 3.68 -1.37 -4.54
CA ASN A 40 3.69 -2.56 -3.71
C ASN A 40 4.02 -2.18 -2.25
N GLY A 41 3.22 -2.71 -1.31
CA GLY A 41 3.37 -2.42 0.12
C GLY A 41 2.93 -1.02 0.53
N SER A 42 2.08 -0.34 -0.27
CA SER A 42 1.51 0.95 0.12
C SER A 42 0.66 0.83 1.38
N ILE A 43 0.80 1.83 2.25
CA ILE A 43 -0.01 2.00 3.46
C ILE A 43 -0.83 3.26 3.27
N VAL A 44 -2.12 3.06 3.03
CA VAL A 44 -3.08 4.09 2.62
C VAL A 44 -4.04 4.38 3.77
N VAL A 45 -4.23 5.65 4.08
CA VAL A 45 -5.16 6.07 5.14
C VAL A 45 -6.20 7.02 4.56
N PHE A 46 -7.48 6.65 4.71
CA PHE A 46 -8.62 7.52 4.44
C PHE A 46 -9.13 8.10 5.75
N THR A 47 -9.18 9.42 5.88
CA THR A 47 -9.73 10.05 7.08
C THR A 47 -10.80 11.09 6.76
N GLY A 48 -11.73 11.27 7.68
CA GLY A 48 -12.82 12.23 7.57
C GLY A 48 -14.03 11.83 8.40
N SER A 49 -14.94 12.75 8.65
CA SER A 49 -16.12 12.51 9.48
C SER A 49 -17.07 11.44 8.91
N GLY A 50 -18.00 10.97 9.72
CA GLY A 50 -19.09 10.13 9.24
C GLY A 50 -19.83 10.81 8.09
N GLY A 51 -20.18 10.05 7.04
CA GLY A 51 -20.85 10.59 5.85
C GLY A 51 -19.96 11.40 4.89
N SER A 52 -18.65 11.53 5.13
CA SER A 52 -17.75 12.28 4.25
C SER A 52 -17.44 11.60 2.90
N GLY A 53 -17.82 10.35 2.73
CA GLY A 53 -17.60 9.60 1.48
C GLY A 53 -16.41 8.63 1.48
N LYS A 54 -15.70 8.41 2.60
CA LYS A 54 -14.53 7.52 2.70
C LYS A 54 -14.78 6.13 2.12
N THR A 55 -15.70 5.40 2.74
CA THR A 55 -16.04 4.03 2.33
C THR A 55 -16.58 4.00 0.90
N SER A 56 -17.40 4.97 0.49
CA SER A 56 -17.91 5.07 -0.88
C SER A 56 -16.76 5.25 -1.90
N THR A 57 -15.81 6.14 -1.61
CA THR A 57 -14.63 6.35 -2.47
C THR A 57 -13.79 5.09 -2.55
N LEU A 58 -13.46 4.48 -1.40
CA LEU A 58 -12.73 3.23 -1.33
C LEU A 58 -13.39 2.13 -2.17
N LEU A 59 -14.68 1.86 -1.96
CA LEU A 59 -15.38 0.79 -2.67
C LEU A 59 -15.50 1.08 -4.18
N ASN A 60 -15.61 2.35 -4.58
CA ASN A 60 -15.60 2.73 -6.00
C ASN A 60 -14.23 2.46 -6.64
N MET A 61 -13.12 2.62 -5.92
CA MET A 61 -11.79 2.25 -6.42
C MET A 61 -11.71 0.74 -6.74
N PHE A 62 -12.35 -0.12 -5.93
CA PHE A 62 -12.42 -1.57 -6.19
C PHE A 62 -13.43 -1.97 -7.28
N LYS A 63 -14.32 -1.05 -7.70
CA LYS A 63 -15.20 -1.26 -8.86
C LYS A 63 -14.58 -0.81 -10.18
N SER A 64 -13.59 0.07 -10.14
CA SER A 64 -12.98 0.69 -11.32
C SER A 64 -11.88 -0.20 -11.91
N LYS A 65 -11.99 -0.53 -13.21
CA LYS A 65 -10.95 -1.28 -13.96
C LYS A 65 -9.64 -0.51 -14.12
N LYS A 66 -9.66 0.82 -14.00
CA LYS A 66 -8.44 1.64 -14.06
C LYS A 66 -7.71 1.70 -12.72
N GLN A 67 -8.38 1.28 -11.65
CA GLN A 67 -7.89 1.36 -10.28
C GLN A 67 -7.68 -0.04 -9.70
N TYR A 68 -8.47 -0.50 -8.73
CA TYR A 68 -8.18 -1.73 -7.98
C TYR A 68 -8.99 -2.96 -8.38
N ARG A 69 -9.90 -2.85 -9.34
CA ARG A 69 -10.72 -4.00 -9.74
C ARG A 69 -9.89 -5.10 -10.39
N GLY A 70 -9.86 -6.26 -9.77
CA GLY A 70 -9.16 -7.45 -10.26
C GLY A 70 -7.64 -7.38 -10.15
N ILE A 71 -7.12 -6.47 -9.31
CA ILE A 71 -5.67 -6.28 -9.11
C ILE A 71 -5.10 -7.19 -8.04
N PHE A 72 -5.86 -7.42 -6.98
CA PHE A 72 -5.38 -8.17 -5.82
C PHE A 72 -5.89 -9.61 -5.87
N ASP A 73 -4.98 -10.57 -5.78
CA ASP A 73 -5.28 -11.99 -5.71
C ASP A 73 -5.99 -12.34 -4.39
N ASN A 74 -5.63 -11.62 -3.32
CA ASN A 74 -6.22 -11.81 -2.02
C ASN A 74 -6.64 -10.48 -1.40
N ILE A 75 -7.91 -10.38 -1.02
CA ILE A 75 -8.43 -9.23 -0.30
C ILE A 75 -8.93 -9.72 1.07
N TYR A 76 -8.42 -9.10 2.14
CA TYR A 76 -8.85 -9.32 3.52
C TYR A 76 -9.58 -8.05 3.98
N TYR A 77 -10.88 -8.15 4.22
CA TYR A 77 -11.70 -6.99 4.54
C TYR A 77 -12.25 -7.08 5.96
N PHE A 78 -11.78 -6.18 6.81
CA PHE A 78 -12.29 -5.97 8.15
C PHE A 78 -13.31 -4.84 8.13
N CYS A 79 -14.55 -5.12 8.51
CA CYS A 79 -15.64 -4.14 8.58
C CYS A 79 -16.65 -4.57 9.63
N PRO A 80 -17.02 -3.71 10.60
CA PRO A 80 -18.08 -4.02 11.56
C PRO A 80 -19.37 -4.42 10.84
N LEU A 81 -20.06 -5.45 11.34
CA LEU A 81 -21.25 -6.00 10.68
C LEU A 81 -22.30 -4.93 10.36
N ALA A 82 -22.53 -3.99 11.29
CA ALA A 82 -23.50 -2.93 11.09
C ALA A 82 -23.11 -2.01 9.91
N SER A 83 -21.84 -1.64 9.80
CA SER A 83 -21.30 -0.83 8.70
C SER A 83 -21.38 -1.59 7.37
N TYR A 84 -21.04 -2.89 7.37
CA TYR A 84 -21.14 -3.73 6.18
C TYR A 84 -22.58 -3.84 5.66
N LEU A 85 -23.55 -4.11 6.54
CA LEU A 85 -24.96 -4.27 6.18
C LEU A 85 -25.62 -2.95 5.72
N SER A 86 -25.07 -1.80 6.10
CA SER A 86 -25.58 -0.49 5.68
C SER A 86 -25.38 -0.19 4.19
N ILE A 87 -24.52 -0.96 3.50
CA ILE A 87 -24.15 -0.70 2.11
C ILE A 87 -24.90 -1.65 1.18
N SER A 88 -25.82 -1.12 0.38
CA SER A 88 -26.43 -1.84 -0.73
C SER A 88 -25.41 -2.06 -1.84
N ASN A 89 -25.43 -3.22 -2.51
CA ASN A 89 -24.51 -3.56 -3.63
C ASN A 89 -23.01 -3.48 -3.28
N HIS A 90 -22.67 -4.00 -2.08
CA HIS A 90 -21.29 -4.09 -1.64
C HIS A 90 -20.43 -4.93 -2.61
N PRO A 91 -19.28 -4.43 -3.11
CA PRO A 91 -18.44 -5.17 -4.07
C PRO A 91 -17.86 -6.46 -3.48
N PHE A 92 -17.74 -6.55 -2.17
CA PHE A 92 -17.17 -7.69 -1.43
C PHE A 92 -18.21 -8.68 -0.90
N LYS A 93 -19.41 -8.73 -1.49
CA LYS A 93 -20.48 -9.68 -1.06
C LYS A 93 -20.09 -11.15 -1.13
N LYS A 94 -19.16 -11.49 -2.02
CA LYS A 94 -18.67 -12.86 -2.24
C LYS A 94 -17.26 -13.08 -1.74
N LEU A 95 -16.74 -12.14 -0.93
CA LEU A 95 -15.39 -12.23 -0.40
C LEU A 95 -15.35 -13.25 0.72
N GLU A 96 -14.47 -14.25 0.60
CA GLU A 96 -14.29 -15.29 1.62
C GLU A 96 -13.59 -14.73 2.87
N ASN A 97 -12.63 -13.82 2.69
CA ASN A 97 -11.85 -13.23 3.76
C ASN A 97 -12.51 -11.95 4.30
N LEU A 98 -13.75 -12.07 4.79
CA LEU A 98 -14.51 -11.00 5.42
C LEU A 98 -14.53 -11.20 6.95
N TYR A 99 -14.11 -10.15 7.68
CA TYR A 99 -14.00 -10.18 9.13
C TYR A 99 -14.83 -9.04 9.73
N HIS A 100 -15.66 -9.37 10.73
CA HIS A 100 -16.48 -8.39 11.44
C HIS A 100 -15.86 -7.91 12.76
N GLU A 101 -14.73 -8.49 13.14
CA GLU A 101 -13.96 -8.14 14.32
C GLU A 101 -12.47 -8.01 13.96
N LEU A 102 -11.83 -7.00 14.53
CA LEU A 102 -10.38 -6.80 14.39
C LEU A 102 -9.71 -7.40 15.63
N THR A 103 -9.16 -8.61 15.49
CA THR A 103 -8.49 -9.35 16.57
C THR A 103 -7.03 -9.61 16.23
N VAL A 104 -6.21 -9.81 17.26
CA VAL A 104 -4.80 -10.20 17.08
C VAL A 104 -4.72 -11.54 16.37
N GLU A 105 -5.58 -12.50 16.74
CA GLU A 105 -5.62 -13.83 16.15
C GLU A 105 -5.87 -13.79 14.63
N ASN A 106 -6.87 -13.01 14.17
CA ASN A 106 -7.17 -12.85 12.76
C ASN A 106 -5.97 -12.23 12.01
N LEU A 107 -5.34 -11.21 12.61
CA LEU A 107 -4.16 -10.56 12.02
C LEU A 107 -2.95 -11.50 11.95
N GLU A 108 -2.72 -12.33 12.97
CA GLU A 108 -1.64 -13.32 12.97
C GLU A 108 -1.88 -14.43 11.95
N ASN A 109 -3.12 -14.92 11.83
CA ASN A 109 -3.48 -15.92 10.84
C ASN A 109 -3.24 -15.40 9.42
N ILE A 110 -3.67 -14.18 9.11
CA ILE A 110 -3.43 -13.54 7.82
C ILE A 110 -1.92 -13.34 7.60
N TYR A 111 -1.19 -12.87 8.61
CA TYR A 111 0.24 -12.66 8.50
C TYR A 111 1.00 -13.96 8.16
N ASN A 112 0.63 -15.06 8.80
CA ASN A 112 1.24 -16.37 8.55
C ASN A 112 0.90 -16.89 7.13
N GLN A 113 -0.34 -16.69 6.66
CA GLN A 113 -0.72 -17.01 5.27
C GLN A 113 0.09 -16.22 4.25
N LEU A 114 0.32 -14.92 4.49
CA LEU A 114 1.11 -14.08 3.59
C LEU A 114 2.58 -14.52 3.55
N ILE A 115 3.14 -14.93 4.69
CA ILE A 115 4.50 -15.48 4.75
C ILE A 115 4.58 -16.78 3.96
N SER A 116 3.68 -17.73 4.20
CA SER A 116 3.68 -19.01 3.50
C SER A 116 3.58 -18.87 1.98
N LYS A 117 2.71 -17.96 1.50
CA LYS A 117 2.59 -17.66 0.06
C LYS A 117 3.88 -17.10 -0.53
N LYS A 118 4.55 -16.22 0.20
CA LYS A 118 5.83 -15.66 -0.22
C LYS A 118 6.91 -16.73 -0.28
N GLU A 119 7.02 -17.56 0.75
CA GLU A 119 8.00 -18.65 0.81
C GLU A 119 7.78 -19.65 -0.33
N ALA A 120 6.55 -20.01 -0.65
CA ALA A 120 6.22 -20.88 -1.77
C ALA A 120 6.69 -20.27 -3.11
N TYR A 121 6.44 -18.97 -3.34
CA TYR A 121 6.94 -18.30 -4.54
C TYR A 121 8.47 -18.22 -4.60
N GLU A 122 9.15 -17.97 -3.48
CA GLU A 122 10.62 -17.93 -3.42
C GLU A 122 11.20 -19.32 -3.74
N GLN A 123 10.62 -20.39 -3.21
CA GLN A 123 10.99 -21.78 -3.53
C GLN A 123 10.80 -22.10 -5.01
N TYR A 124 9.69 -21.69 -5.61
CA TYR A 124 9.46 -21.85 -7.05
C TYR A 124 10.56 -21.14 -7.87
N LEU A 125 10.92 -19.89 -7.52
CA LEU A 125 11.98 -19.16 -8.20
C LEU A 125 13.35 -19.84 -8.07
N GLU A 126 13.65 -20.45 -6.93
CA GLU A 126 14.88 -21.18 -6.72
C GLU A 126 14.95 -22.46 -7.58
N LYS A 127 13.89 -23.26 -7.57
CA LYS A 127 13.75 -24.44 -8.45
C LYS A 127 13.94 -24.06 -9.92
N LYS A 128 13.30 -22.97 -10.38
CA LYS A 128 13.40 -22.46 -11.75
C LYS A 128 14.85 -22.06 -12.12
N LYS A 129 15.55 -21.39 -11.21
CA LYS A 129 16.97 -21.02 -11.41
C LYS A 129 17.87 -22.25 -11.49
N GLU A 130 17.65 -23.27 -10.66
CA GLU A 130 18.40 -24.53 -10.68
C GLU A 130 18.19 -25.30 -11.98
N LYS A 131 16.92 -25.44 -12.43
CA LYS A 131 16.60 -26.02 -13.74
C LYS A 131 17.36 -25.31 -14.90
N GLN A 132 17.39 -23.95 -14.88
CA GLN A 132 18.14 -23.17 -15.87
C GLN A 132 19.67 -23.38 -15.80
N ARG A 133 20.24 -23.41 -14.58
CA ARG A 133 21.68 -23.67 -14.39
C ARG A 133 22.08 -25.06 -14.90
N ASN A 134 21.25 -26.06 -14.69
CA ASN A 134 21.49 -27.43 -15.14
C ASN A 134 21.34 -27.57 -16.67
N LYS A 135 20.38 -26.87 -17.31
CA LYS A 135 20.30 -26.81 -18.78
C LYS A 135 21.54 -26.16 -19.40
N ASN A 136 22.10 -25.11 -18.77
CA ASN A 136 23.32 -24.45 -19.26
C ASN A 136 24.62 -25.27 -19.05
N LYS A 137 24.66 -26.17 -18.06
CA LYS A 137 25.79 -27.08 -17.83
C LYS A 137 25.76 -28.28 -18.78
N LYS A 138 24.62 -28.64 -19.35
CA LYS A 138 24.46 -29.77 -20.27
C LYS A 138 24.69 -29.43 -21.75
N LYS A 139 25.23 -28.24 -22.10
CA LYS A 139 25.71 -27.94 -23.46
C LYS A 139 27.20 -28.22 -23.56
N PRO A 140 27.67 -29.42 -24.00
CA PRO A 140 29.03 -29.62 -24.45
C PRO A 140 29.21 -28.88 -25.78
N LYS A 141 30.33 -28.24 -25.96
CA LYS A 141 30.85 -27.91 -27.30
C LYS A 141 31.13 -29.25 -27.99
N GLU A 142 30.28 -29.68 -28.90
CA GLU A 142 30.65 -30.47 -30.04
C GLU A 142 29.49 -30.70 -30.97
N GLN A 143 29.85 -30.65 -32.23
CA GLN A 143 29.00 -30.77 -33.40
C GLN A 143 28.49 -32.20 -33.58
N PHE A 144 27.43 -32.30 -34.35
CA PHE A 144 26.92 -33.40 -35.20
C PHE A 144 25.81 -34.30 -34.64
N VAL A 145 24.65 -34.07 -35.22
CA VAL A 145 23.68 -35.01 -35.87
C VAL A 145 22.78 -35.88 -34.98
N GLU A 146 21.53 -35.67 -35.30
CA GLU A 146 20.42 -36.60 -35.54
C GLU A 146 19.44 -36.92 -34.42
N TYR A 147 18.25 -36.42 -34.71
CA TYR A 147 16.91 -37.02 -34.67
C TYR A 147 16.43 -37.76 -33.41
N LEU A 148 15.22 -37.28 -32.99
CA LEU A 148 14.19 -37.99 -32.27
C LEU A 148 14.42 -38.15 -30.76
N ASP A 149 13.80 -37.35 -30.03
CA ASP A 149 12.63 -37.62 -29.22
C ASP A 149 12.28 -36.32 -28.46
N ASP A 150 11.23 -35.67 -28.93
CA ASP A 150 10.45 -34.77 -28.12
C ASP A 150 9.74 -35.61 -27.02
N GLU A 151 10.47 -36.03 -26.01
CA GLU A 151 9.88 -36.29 -24.71
C GLU A 151 9.40 -34.92 -24.19
N GLN A 152 8.16 -34.60 -24.53
CA GLN A 152 7.35 -33.72 -23.71
C GLN A 152 7.30 -34.35 -22.32
N GLU A 153 8.28 -33.95 -21.47
CA GLU A 153 8.05 -34.03 -20.03
C GLU A 153 6.76 -33.25 -19.78
N SER A 154 5.66 -33.98 -19.64
CA SER A 154 4.43 -33.44 -19.11
C SER A 154 4.79 -32.93 -17.73
N GLU A 155 5.05 -31.60 -17.63
CA GLU A 155 5.05 -30.92 -16.36
C GLU A 155 3.62 -31.11 -15.82
N THR A 156 3.44 -32.08 -14.93
CA THR A 156 2.29 -32.12 -14.07
C THR A 156 2.41 -30.86 -13.23
N GLU A 157 1.74 -29.79 -13.67
CA GLU A 157 1.53 -28.61 -12.83
C GLU A 157 0.72 -29.13 -11.64
N ASP A 158 1.34 -29.24 -10.49
CA ASP A 158 0.61 -29.34 -9.24
C ASP A 158 -0.25 -28.08 -9.17
N GLU A 159 -1.58 -28.23 -9.18
CA GLU A 159 -2.56 -27.13 -9.24
C GLU A 159 -2.39 -26.10 -8.11
N ASP A 160 -1.58 -26.40 -7.09
CA ASP A 160 -1.28 -25.56 -5.92
C ASP A 160 0.08 -24.82 -6.00
N GLU A 161 0.88 -24.96 -7.06
CA GLU A 161 2.20 -24.30 -7.13
C GLU A 161 2.05 -22.80 -7.46
N ILE A 162 2.48 -21.93 -6.54
CA ILE A 162 2.46 -20.48 -6.75
C ILE A 162 3.57 -20.09 -7.73
N THR A 163 3.22 -19.86 -9.00
CA THR A 163 4.15 -19.56 -10.09
C THR A 163 4.39 -18.07 -10.33
N GLU A 164 3.54 -17.20 -9.76
CA GLU A 164 3.56 -15.75 -9.94
C GLU A 164 3.49 -15.01 -8.61
N ILE A 165 3.97 -13.73 -8.62
CA ILE A 165 3.83 -12.85 -7.44
C ILE A 165 2.34 -12.58 -7.21
N GLN A 166 1.86 -12.91 -6.02
CA GLN A 166 0.50 -12.59 -5.58
C GLN A 166 0.48 -11.27 -4.82
N TYR A 167 -0.36 -10.35 -5.27
CA TYR A 167 -0.61 -9.10 -4.56
C TYR A 167 -1.80 -9.25 -3.62
N SER A 168 -1.61 -8.87 -2.37
CA SER A 168 -2.67 -8.90 -1.36
C SER A 168 -3.08 -7.49 -0.95
N CYS A 169 -4.33 -7.34 -0.49
CA CYS A 169 -4.81 -6.10 0.09
C CYS A 169 -5.53 -6.38 1.43
N ILE A 170 -5.10 -5.71 2.48
CA ILE A 170 -5.77 -5.74 3.78
C ILE A 170 -6.47 -4.41 3.98
N ILE A 171 -7.78 -4.45 4.14
CA ILE A 171 -8.63 -3.27 4.34
C ILE A 171 -9.20 -3.32 5.75
N ILE A 172 -8.97 -2.28 6.53
CA ILE A 172 -9.50 -2.12 7.89
C ILE A 172 -10.39 -0.88 7.90
N ASP A 173 -11.70 -1.11 7.84
CA ASP A 173 -12.73 -0.08 7.69
C ASP A 173 -13.47 0.13 9.01
N ASP A 174 -13.33 1.34 9.59
CA ASP A 174 -14.05 1.84 10.77
C ASP A 174 -13.76 1.11 12.11
N PHE A 175 -12.51 0.65 12.32
CA PHE A 175 -12.03 0.04 13.57
C PHE A 175 -11.18 1.00 14.43
N ALA A 176 -11.48 2.30 14.45
CA ALA A 176 -10.67 3.30 15.14
C ALA A 176 -10.46 3.04 16.64
N ASN A 177 -11.43 2.40 17.32
CA ASN A 177 -11.32 2.08 18.75
C ASN A 177 -10.41 0.87 18.97
N ASP A 178 -10.50 -0.15 18.11
CA ASP A 178 -9.71 -1.37 18.22
C ASP A 178 -8.23 -1.10 17.94
N LEU A 179 -7.93 -0.15 17.06
CA LEU A 179 -6.57 0.31 16.78
C LEU A 179 -5.86 0.94 17.99
N LYS A 180 -6.59 1.30 19.06
CA LYS A 180 -6.00 1.77 20.32
C LYS A 180 -5.54 0.63 21.23
N ASN A 181 -5.89 -0.62 20.90
CA ASN A 181 -5.40 -1.79 21.62
C ASN A 181 -3.92 -1.99 21.30
N ASN A 182 -3.08 -2.00 22.33
CA ASN A 182 -1.62 -2.10 22.18
C ASN A 182 -1.17 -3.37 21.44
N ASP A 183 -1.87 -4.48 21.60
CA ASP A 183 -1.46 -5.74 20.99
C ASP A 183 -1.85 -5.77 19.49
N ILE A 184 -3.01 -5.20 19.13
CA ILE A 184 -3.41 -4.96 17.75
C ILE A 184 -2.44 -3.99 17.09
N GLU A 185 -2.08 -2.87 17.73
CA GLU A 185 -1.13 -1.89 17.22
C GLU A 185 0.24 -2.54 16.96
N LYS A 186 0.76 -3.33 17.89
CA LYS A 186 2.04 -4.04 17.73
C LYS A 186 2.00 -5.03 16.56
N GLN A 187 0.93 -5.82 16.45
CA GLN A 187 0.79 -6.79 15.37
C GLN A 187 0.68 -6.09 14.02
N LEU A 188 -0.12 -5.04 13.91
CA LEU A 188 -0.20 -4.24 12.70
C LEU A 188 1.15 -3.61 12.33
N ASN A 189 1.86 -3.02 13.29
CA ASN A 189 3.17 -2.44 13.03
C ASN A 189 4.16 -3.47 12.48
N LYS A 190 4.17 -4.70 13.03
CA LYS A 190 4.96 -5.82 12.51
C LYS A 190 4.64 -6.14 11.05
N MET A 191 3.34 -6.09 10.69
CA MET A 191 2.87 -6.36 9.33
C MET A 191 3.22 -5.20 8.38
N LEU A 192 2.99 -3.95 8.81
CA LEU A 192 3.24 -2.75 7.99
C LEU A 192 4.72 -2.59 7.62
N ILE A 193 5.64 -2.84 8.56
CA ILE A 193 7.09 -2.81 8.28
C ILE A 193 7.48 -3.80 7.19
N LYS A 194 6.78 -4.93 7.09
CA LYS A 194 7.02 -5.97 6.09
C LYS A 194 6.10 -5.89 4.86
N ALA A 195 5.25 -4.89 4.75
CA ALA A 195 4.23 -4.77 3.71
C ALA A 195 4.79 -4.95 2.29
N ARG A 196 5.93 -4.31 1.96
CA ARG A 196 6.60 -4.47 0.67
C ARG A 196 7.10 -5.89 0.43
N HIS A 197 7.70 -6.51 1.45
CA HIS A 197 8.21 -7.89 1.36
C HIS A 197 7.10 -8.92 1.20
N LEU A 198 5.93 -8.64 1.76
CA LEU A 198 4.75 -9.50 1.69
C LEU A 198 3.85 -9.20 0.49
N CYS A 199 4.27 -8.30 -0.41
CA CYS A 199 3.47 -7.85 -1.54
C CYS A 199 2.04 -7.44 -1.15
N THR A 200 1.89 -6.74 -0.02
CA THR A 200 0.60 -6.45 0.60
C THR A 200 0.37 -4.96 0.75
N MET A 201 -0.71 -4.46 0.18
CA MET A 201 -1.22 -3.10 0.42
C MET A 201 -2.11 -3.08 1.65
N PHE A 202 -1.98 -2.06 2.47
CA PHE A 202 -2.87 -1.82 3.60
C PHE A 202 -3.70 -0.57 3.37
N ILE A 203 -5.00 -0.65 3.63
CA ILE A 203 -5.92 0.48 3.52
C ILE A 203 -6.70 0.61 4.84
N PHE A 204 -6.61 1.78 5.46
CA PHE A 204 -7.36 2.10 6.68
C PHE A 204 -8.37 3.18 6.40
N THR A 205 -9.58 3.05 6.96
CA THR A 205 -10.54 4.16 6.99
C THR A 205 -10.81 4.57 8.43
N LEU A 206 -10.78 5.86 8.71
CA LEU A 206 -10.88 6.42 10.06
C LEU A 206 -11.73 7.69 10.05
N GLN A 207 -12.41 7.96 11.16
CA GLN A 207 -13.21 9.17 11.31
C GLN A 207 -12.37 10.43 11.57
N SER A 208 -11.14 10.26 12.04
CA SER A 208 -10.16 11.33 12.25
C SER A 208 -8.74 10.78 12.05
N TYR A 209 -7.86 11.59 11.48
CA TYR A 209 -6.45 11.29 11.35
C TYR A 209 -5.77 10.99 12.71
N LEU A 210 -6.18 11.72 13.73
CA LEU A 210 -5.63 11.58 15.08
C LEU A 210 -6.01 10.26 15.77
N TYR A 211 -7.01 9.54 15.26
CA TYR A 211 -7.37 8.21 15.75
C TYR A 211 -6.44 7.11 15.24
N PHE A 212 -5.66 7.37 14.20
CA PHE A 212 -4.64 6.44 13.77
C PHE A 212 -3.45 6.49 14.74
N PRO A 213 -2.99 5.36 15.32
CA PRO A 213 -1.91 5.35 16.29
C PRO A 213 -0.62 5.98 15.77
N LYS A 214 0.06 6.76 16.64
CA LYS A 214 1.26 7.53 16.25
C LYS A 214 2.36 6.68 15.62
N MET A 215 2.53 5.45 16.10
CA MET A 215 3.52 4.52 15.58
C MET A 215 3.18 4.08 14.16
N LEU A 216 1.91 3.82 13.87
CA LEU A 216 1.43 3.42 12.54
C LEU A 216 1.41 4.61 11.57
N ARG A 217 1.15 5.86 12.03
CA ARG A 217 1.17 7.06 11.20
C ARG A 217 2.50 7.27 10.48
N LYS A 218 3.61 6.89 11.11
CA LYS A 218 4.95 6.98 10.51
C LYS A 218 5.15 6.05 9.29
N GLN A 219 4.27 5.07 9.12
CA GLN A 219 4.32 4.11 8.03
C GLN A 219 3.44 4.53 6.84
N ILE A 220 2.65 5.60 6.96
CA ILE A 220 1.75 6.06 5.90
C ILE A 220 2.58 6.43 4.67
N THR A 221 2.22 5.80 3.53
CA THR A 221 2.80 6.13 2.23
C THR A 221 1.87 6.99 1.38
N TYR A 222 0.56 6.95 1.67
CA TYR A 222 -0.42 7.78 0.98
C TYR A 222 -1.59 8.12 1.91
N ALA A 223 -1.92 9.39 2.02
CA ALA A 223 -3.04 9.87 2.80
C ALA A 223 -4.14 10.43 1.89
N ILE A 224 -5.40 10.08 2.16
CA ILE A 224 -6.59 10.63 1.50
C ILE A 224 -7.48 11.21 2.60
N ILE A 225 -7.48 12.52 2.69
CA ILE A 225 -8.13 13.27 3.77
C ILE A 225 -9.37 13.96 3.21
N PHE A 226 -10.54 13.62 3.72
CA PHE A 226 -11.76 14.39 3.55
C PHE A 226 -11.76 15.57 4.52
N LYS A 227 -12.58 16.59 4.27
CA LYS A 227 -12.60 17.81 5.06
C LYS A 227 -12.60 17.52 6.57
N PRO A 228 -11.53 17.86 7.30
CA PRO A 228 -11.46 17.70 8.74
C PRO A 228 -12.50 18.56 9.46
N LYS A 229 -12.95 18.12 10.63
CA LYS A 229 -13.96 18.87 11.42
C LYS A 229 -13.39 20.15 12.03
N SER A 230 -12.09 20.23 12.23
CA SER A 230 -11.43 21.37 12.85
C SER A 230 -10.14 21.76 12.13
N ILE A 231 -9.83 23.03 12.15
CA ILE A 231 -8.54 23.55 11.67
C ILE A 231 -7.37 23.01 12.51
N ALA A 232 -7.59 22.70 13.79
CA ALA A 232 -6.57 22.10 14.63
C ALA A 232 -6.16 20.70 14.13
N GLU A 233 -7.13 19.88 13.72
CA GLU A 233 -6.85 18.58 13.10
C GLU A 233 -6.12 18.75 11.77
N TRP A 234 -6.55 19.69 10.94
CA TRP A 234 -5.88 19.99 9.67
C TRP A 234 -4.43 20.41 9.87
N ASN A 235 -4.17 21.31 10.84
CA ASN A 235 -2.80 21.73 11.15
C ASN A 235 -1.94 20.54 11.61
N SER A 236 -2.49 19.63 12.43
CA SER A 236 -1.75 18.42 12.83
C SER A 236 -1.41 17.52 11.63
N ILE A 237 -2.33 17.40 10.66
CA ILE A 237 -2.09 16.63 9.42
C ILE A 237 -0.98 17.29 8.59
N THR A 238 -1.06 18.60 8.38
CA THR A 238 -0.08 19.32 7.56
C THR A 238 1.29 19.42 8.22
N ASP A 239 1.34 19.57 9.55
CA ASP A 239 2.58 19.55 10.30
C ASP A 239 3.29 18.17 10.25
N GLU A 240 2.52 17.08 10.33
CA GLU A 240 3.09 15.72 10.30
C GLU A 240 3.45 15.25 8.88
N LEU A 241 2.68 15.63 7.86
CA LEU A 241 2.84 15.09 6.50
C LEU A 241 3.63 16.01 5.56
N ILE A 242 3.36 17.31 5.55
CA ILE A 242 3.89 18.25 4.54
C ILE A 242 4.81 19.33 5.11
N HIS A 243 4.79 19.57 6.40
CA HIS A 243 5.60 20.58 7.11
C HIS A 243 5.36 22.02 6.61
N TYR A 244 4.12 22.35 6.26
CA TYR A 244 3.75 23.70 5.86
C TYR A 244 3.54 24.61 7.07
N ASN A 245 3.85 25.91 6.92
CA ASN A 245 3.49 26.91 7.90
C ASN A 245 1.95 27.08 7.96
N LYS A 246 1.46 27.72 9.03
CA LYS A 246 0.00 27.84 9.27
C LYS A 246 -0.74 28.64 8.18
N GLU A 247 -0.08 29.62 7.57
CA GLU A 247 -0.69 30.45 6.54
C GLU A 247 -0.88 29.65 5.25
N ASP A 248 0.16 28.95 4.79
CA ASP A 248 0.08 28.12 3.58
C ASP A 248 -0.82 26.89 3.79
N SER A 249 -0.80 26.32 5.01
CA SER A 249 -1.73 25.27 5.42
C SER A 249 -3.20 25.71 5.29
N LEU A 250 -3.52 26.95 5.71
CA LEU A 250 -4.87 27.50 5.61
C LEU A 250 -5.27 27.82 4.15
N LYS A 251 -4.35 28.34 3.34
CA LYS A 251 -4.58 28.56 1.89
C LYS A 251 -4.90 27.23 1.20
N LEU A 252 -4.11 26.18 1.50
CA LEU A 252 -4.30 24.86 0.96
C LEU A 252 -5.65 24.26 1.40
N PHE A 253 -6.04 24.41 2.68
CA PHE A 253 -7.33 23.98 3.19
C PHE A 253 -8.48 24.58 2.41
N ASN A 254 -8.50 25.91 2.25
CA ASN A 254 -9.55 26.62 1.55
C ASN A 254 -9.64 26.24 0.08
N TYR A 255 -8.49 26.00 -0.58
CA TYR A 255 -8.45 25.60 -1.98
C TYR A 255 -8.95 24.17 -2.19
N ILE A 256 -8.61 23.25 -1.30
CA ILE A 256 -8.97 21.82 -1.46
C ILE A 256 -10.43 21.57 -1.09
N PHE A 257 -10.88 22.13 0.04
CA PHE A 257 -12.19 21.83 0.59
C PHE A 257 -13.25 22.91 0.25
N ASP A 258 -13.16 23.46 -0.97
CA ASP A 258 -14.12 24.43 -1.51
C ASP A 258 -15.46 23.81 -1.89
N GLU A 259 -15.47 22.51 -2.21
CA GLU A 259 -16.67 21.76 -2.60
C GLU A 259 -16.95 20.61 -1.63
N PRO A 260 -18.23 20.19 -1.51
CA PRO A 260 -18.58 18.98 -0.76
C PRO A 260 -17.83 17.74 -1.29
N TYR A 261 -17.45 16.85 -0.38
CA TYR A 261 -16.75 15.59 -0.68
C TYR A 261 -15.35 15.75 -1.31
N SER A 262 -14.84 16.97 -1.44
CA SER A 262 -13.46 17.18 -1.89
C SER A 262 -12.47 16.48 -0.97
N THR A 263 -11.38 15.99 -1.56
CA THR A 263 -10.33 15.26 -0.86
C THR A 263 -8.96 15.90 -1.08
N PHE A 264 -8.20 15.95 0.00
CA PHE A 264 -6.76 16.14 -0.05
C PHE A 264 -6.07 14.80 -0.16
N GLY A 265 -5.22 14.61 -1.16
CA GLY A 265 -4.35 13.45 -1.31
C GLY A 265 -2.89 13.84 -1.10
N TYR A 266 -2.13 13.00 -0.42
CA TYR A 266 -0.70 13.20 -0.27
C TYR A 266 0.07 11.89 -0.40
N ASP A 267 0.97 11.84 -1.38
CA ASP A 267 1.96 10.76 -1.53
C ASP A 267 3.23 11.15 -0.77
N THR A 268 3.50 10.48 0.34
CA THR A 268 4.64 10.79 1.22
C THR A 268 5.98 10.38 0.61
N ILE A 269 5.98 9.45 -0.37
CA ILE A 269 7.20 8.96 -1.02
C ILE A 269 7.61 9.89 -2.15
N GLU A 270 6.63 10.30 -2.98
CA GLU A 270 6.88 11.21 -4.10
C GLU A 270 6.77 12.68 -3.73
N ASN A 271 6.33 12.97 -2.51
CA ASN A 271 6.11 14.33 -2.01
C ASN A 271 5.12 15.13 -2.88
N LYS A 272 4.02 14.46 -3.29
CA LYS A 272 3.03 15.01 -4.22
C LYS A 272 1.70 15.24 -3.52
N VAL A 273 1.10 16.40 -3.81
CA VAL A 273 -0.20 16.83 -3.30
C VAL A 273 -1.25 16.69 -4.39
N TYR A 274 -2.45 16.23 -3.99
CA TYR A 274 -3.58 16.04 -4.89
C TYR A 274 -4.86 16.66 -4.33
N LYS A 275 -5.71 17.18 -5.22
CA LYS A 275 -7.12 17.49 -4.95
C LYS A 275 -7.98 16.55 -5.79
N ASN A 276 -8.83 15.74 -5.15
CA ASN A 276 -9.71 14.80 -5.85
C ASN A 276 -8.94 13.91 -6.84
N PHE A 277 -7.76 13.40 -6.44
CA PHE A 277 -6.80 12.65 -7.26
C PHE A 277 -6.17 13.43 -8.43
N ASN A 278 -6.42 14.75 -8.56
CA ASN A 278 -5.72 15.58 -9.52
C ASN A 278 -4.44 16.13 -8.88
N LEU A 279 -3.30 15.94 -9.54
CA LEU A 279 -2.01 16.44 -9.06
C LEU A 279 -2.01 17.97 -9.02
N LEU A 280 -1.60 18.53 -7.88
CA LEU A 280 -1.40 19.95 -7.70
C LEU A 280 0.09 20.30 -7.93
N LYS A 281 0.34 21.36 -8.67
CA LYS A 281 1.64 22.02 -8.71
C LYS A 281 1.60 23.15 -7.69
N ILE A 282 2.47 23.08 -6.69
CA ILE A 282 2.59 24.10 -5.65
C ILE A 282 3.94 24.77 -5.87
N GLU A 283 3.92 26.04 -6.24
CA GLU A 283 5.12 26.86 -6.40
C GLU A 283 5.30 27.68 -5.11
N ASN A 284 6.46 27.56 -4.48
CA ASN A 284 6.85 28.43 -3.37
C ASN A 284 7.37 29.73 -3.98
N ASN A 285 6.64 30.82 -3.78
CA ASN A 285 7.10 32.16 -4.12
C ASN A 285 8.04 32.70 -3.03
#